data_d86fb5a07a3bff9d75ca9731e00a9ddb
#
_entry.id   d86fb5a07a3bff9d75ca9731e00a9ddb
#
_cell.length_a   1.000
_cell.length_b   1.000
_cell.length_c   1.000
_cell.angle_alpha   90.00
_cell.angle_beta   90.00
_cell.angle_gamma   90.00
#
_symmetry.space_group_name_H-M   'P 1'
#
loop_
_entity.id
_entity.type
_entity.pdbx_description
1 polymer ?
#
loop_
_entity_poly.entity_id
_entity_poly.type
_entity_poly.pdbx_seq_one_letter_code
_entity_poly.pdbx_strand_id
1 'polypeptide(L)'
;MPKPLTEAEPIVREALKKAGFGILTEVDVTATLREKLGVETRPYKILGACNPGIAHRALEADPTVGAFLPCGLAMYEEPNGETIAALQNPGLISQSFEAAGLAAPANEALELLDAALRTVAQAVLA
;
A
#
# COMPACT_ATOMS: atom_id res chain seq x y z
N MET A 1 -13.33 -7.17 2.67
CA MET A 1 -14.54 -6.43 2.24
C MET A 1 -15.39 -7.36 1.39
N PRO A 2 -16.67 -7.51 1.71
CA PRO A 2 -17.58 -8.37 0.95
C PRO A 2 -18.03 -7.70 -0.36
N LYS A 3 -17.07 -7.25 -1.15
CA LYS A 3 -17.28 -6.50 -2.39
C LYS A 3 -16.21 -6.88 -3.41
N PRO A 4 -16.52 -6.84 -4.72
CA PRO A 4 -15.51 -7.05 -5.74
C PRO A 4 -14.46 -5.93 -5.73
N LEU A 5 -13.31 -6.19 -6.34
CA LEU A 5 -12.18 -5.26 -6.35
C LEU A 5 -12.57 -3.87 -6.89
N THR A 6 -13.40 -3.80 -7.92
CA THR A 6 -13.83 -2.53 -8.52
C THR A 6 -14.61 -1.65 -7.54
N GLU A 7 -15.32 -2.24 -6.60
CA GLU A 7 -16.07 -1.50 -5.58
C GLU A 7 -15.26 -1.27 -4.30
N ALA A 8 -14.35 -2.17 -3.98
CA ALA A 8 -13.49 -2.06 -2.80
C ALA A 8 -12.39 -1.02 -2.97
N GLU A 9 -11.82 -0.89 -4.17
CA GLU A 9 -10.72 0.03 -4.43
C GLU A 9 -11.04 1.49 -4.06
N PRO A 10 -12.17 2.08 -4.46
CA PRO A 10 -12.51 3.45 -4.07
C PRO A 10 -12.61 3.65 -2.56
N ILE A 11 -13.09 2.64 -1.84
CA ILE A 11 -13.22 2.69 -0.38
C ILE A 11 -11.84 2.78 0.27
N VAL A 12 -10.90 1.97 -0.19
CA VAL A 12 -9.52 1.97 0.33
C VAL A 12 -8.80 3.26 -0.03
N ARG A 13 -8.95 3.74 -1.27
CA ARG A 13 -8.36 5.00 -1.72
C ARG A 13 -8.84 6.17 -0.85
N GLU A 14 -10.12 6.22 -0.53
CA GLU A 14 -10.69 7.29 0.31
C GLU A 14 -10.18 7.22 1.74
N ALA A 15 -10.10 6.02 2.32
CA ALA A 15 -9.56 5.84 3.67
C ALA A 15 -8.10 6.31 3.75
N LEU A 16 -7.29 5.97 2.76
CA LEU A 16 -5.88 6.40 2.69
C LEU A 16 -5.77 7.92 2.49
N LYS A 17 -6.61 8.49 1.64
CA LYS A 17 -6.64 9.93 1.39
C LYS A 17 -6.92 10.71 2.67
N LYS A 18 -7.85 10.27 3.49
CA LYS A 18 -8.17 10.89 4.78
C LYS A 18 -6.98 10.84 5.74
N ALA A 19 -6.12 9.84 5.59
CA ALA A 19 -4.89 9.71 6.39
C ALA A 19 -3.70 10.48 5.77
N GLY A 20 -3.90 11.16 4.66
CA GLY A 20 -2.85 11.93 3.98
C GLY A 20 -2.06 11.14 2.95
N PHE A 21 -2.54 9.96 2.54
CA PHE A 21 -1.86 9.12 1.55
C PHE A 21 -2.60 9.14 0.21
N GLY A 22 -1.90 9.61 -0.83
CA GLY A 22 -2.38 9.55 -2.20
C GLY A 22 -1.85 8.31 -2.92
N ILE A 23 -2.55 7.89 -3.98
CA ILE A 23 -2.09 6.80 -4.83
C ILE A 23 -1.31 7.40 -6.00
N LEU A 24 -0.03 7.05 -6.10
CA LEU A 24 0.86 7.57 -7.14
C LEU A 24 1.01 6.61 -8.32
N THR A 25 0.95 5.32 -8.05
CA THR A 25 1.20 4.28 -9.07
C THR A 25 0.14 3.20 -8.98
N GLU A 26 -0.08 2.54 -10.11
CA GLU A 26 -1.04 1.47 -10.23
C GLU A 26 -0.52 0.42 -11.21
N VAL A 27 -0.56 -0.85 -10.82
CA VAL A 27 -0.24 -1.98 -11.67
C VAL A 27 -1.40 -2.95 -11.65
N ASP A 28 -2.00 -3.18 -12.82
CA ASP A 28 -3.03 -4.21 -12.99
C ASP A 28 -2.32 -5.54 -13.24
N VAL A 29 -2.14 -6.32 -12.17
CA VAL A 29 -1.43 -7.59 -12.23
C VAL A 29 -2.18 -8.60 -13.11
N THR A 30 -3.49 -8.63 -13.02
CA THR A 30 -4.33 -9.53 -13.82
C THR A 30 -4.13 -9.31 -15.31
N ALA A 31 -4.20 -8.05 -15.74
CA ALA A 31 -4.00 -7.67 -17.14
C ALA A 31 -2.56 -7.92 -17.59
N THR A 32 -1.59 -7.61 -16.74
CA THR A 32 -0.16 -7.78 -17.04
C THR A 32 0.18 -9.25 -17.25
N LEU A 33 -0.28 -10.14 -16.39
CA LEU A 33 -0.01 -11.57 -16.51
C LEU A 33 -0.71 -12.19 -17.73
N ARG A 34 -1.92 -11.70 -18.03
CA ARG A 34 -2.62 -12.13 -19.25
C ARG A 34 -1.83 -11.75 -20.50
N GLU A 35 -1.37 -10.50 -20.55
CA GLU A 35 -0.62 -9.98 -21.71
C GLU A 35 0.74 -10.65 -21.86
N LYS A 36 1.48 -10.80 -20.77
CA LYS A 36 2.87 -11.26 -20.80
C LYS A 36 3.00 -12.78 -20.86
N LEU A 37 2.12 -13.51 -20.20
CA LEU A 37 2.20 -14.95 -20.04
C LEU A 37 0.99 -15.72 -20.59
N GLY A 38 -0.09 -15.01 -20.95
CA GLY A 38 -1.32 -15.65 -21.40
C GLY A 38 -2.05 -16.41 -20.30
N VAL A 39 -1.75 -16.14 -19.03
CA VAL A 39 -2.41 -16.81 -17.90
C VAL A 39 -3.55 -15.98 -17.34
N GLU A 40 -4.61 -16.66 -16.89
CA GLU A 40 -5.73 -16.04 -16.21
C GLU A 40 -5.54 -16.19 -14.70
N THR A 41 -5.68 -15.08 -13.97
CA THR A 41 -5.55 -15.05 -12.52
C THR A 41 -6.74 -14.31 -11.91
N ARG A 42 -6.84 -14.36 -10.58
CA ARG A 42 -7.83 -13.57 -9.86
C ARG A 42 -7.67 -12.07 -10.14
N PRO A 43 -8.72 -11.25 -9.97
CA PRO A 43 -8.55 -9.81 -9.98
C PRO A 43 -7.51 -9.38 -8.94
N TYR A 44 -6.46 -8.69 -9.38
CA TYR A 44 -5.33 -8.31 -8.55
C TYR A 44 -4.75 -6.99 -9.04
N LYS A 45 -4.60 -6.03 -8.13
CA LYS A 45 -3.92 -4.76 -8.40
C LYS A 45 -2.88 -4.47 -7.33
N ILE A 46 -1.81 -3.80 -7.74
CA ILE A 46 -0.84 -3.23 -6.81
C ILE A 46 -0.89 -1.72 -6.97
N LEU A 47 -1.13 -1.04 -5.86
CA LEU A 47 -1.17 0.42 -5.80
C LEU A 47 0.02 0.91 -4.99
N GLY A 48 0.55 2.08 -5.33
CA GLY A 48 1.60 2.72 -4.56
C GLY A 48 1.05 3.92 -3.80
N ALA A 49 1.01 3.83 -2.48
CA ALA A 49 0.51 4.89 -1.60
C ALA A 49 1.66 5.73 -1.06
N CYS A 50 1.49 7.05 -1.02
CA CYS A 50 2.51 7.97 -0.55
C CYS A 50 1.92 9.14 0.22
N ASN A 51 2.53 9.44 1.36
CA ASN A 51 2.37 10.72 2.05
C ASN A 51 3.60 11.56 1.71
N PRO A 52 3.47 12.63 0.90
CA PRO A 52 4.64 13.38 0.42
C PRO A 52 5.51 13.96 1.53
N GLY A 53 4.91 14.48 2.59
CA GLY A 53 5.66 15.06 3.71
C GLY A 53 6.51 14.03 4.44
N ILE A 54 5.94 12.85 4.70
CA ILE A 54 6.65 11.75 5.35
C ILE A 54 7.74 11.21 4.43
N ALA A 55 7.43 11.01 3.14
CA ALA A 55 8.39 10.52 2.15
C ALA A 55 9.57 11.48 2.01
N HIS A 56 9.32 12.79 2.00
CA HIS A 56 10.37 13.79 1.89
C HIS A 56 11.35 13.70 3.08
N ARG A 57 10.83 13.58 4.30
CA ARG A 57 11.69 13.43 5.49
C ARG A 57 12.50 12.14 5.45
N ALA A 58 11.91 11.04 4.97
CA ALA A 58 12.61 9.78 4.85
C ALA A 58 13.74 9.86 3.82
N LEU A 59 13.49 10.46 2.66
CA LEU A 59 14.49 10.64 1.61
C LEU A 59 15.62 11.57 2.03
N GLU A 60 15.33 12.59 2.84
CA GLU A 60 16.35 13.47 3.43
C GLU A 60 17.26 12.70 4.38
N ALA A 61 16.69 11.75 5.15
CA ALA A 61 17.47 10.93 6.08
C ALA A 61 18.35 9.92 5.35
N ASP A 62 17.84 9.28 4.30
CA ASP A 62 18.57 8.29 3.52
C ASP A 62 17.96 8.18 2.11
N PRO A 63 18.64 8.68 1.07
CA PRO A 63 18.11 8.62 -0.30
C PRO A 63 17.84 7.19 -0.80
N THR A 64 18.51 6.18 -0.25
CA THR A 64 18.30 4.79 -0.69
C THR A 64 16.97 4.23 -0.24
N VAL A 65 16.28 4.90 0.70
CA VAL A 65 14.94 4.48 1.13
C VAL A 65 13.93 4.50 -0.01
N GLY A 66 14.23 5.21 -1.09
CA GLY A 66 13.40 5.20 -2.30
C GLY A 66 13.15 3.81 -2.87
N ALA A 67 14.05 2.85 -2.59
CA ALA A 67 13.85 1.46 -2.99
C ALA A 67 12.62 0.82 -2.30
N PHE A 68 12.16 1.39 -1.18
CA PHE A 68 10.98 0.93 -0.43
C PHE A 68 9.77 1.86 -0.62
N LEU A 69 9.85 2.80 -1.54
CA LEU A 69 8.78 3.76 -1.80
C LEU A 69 8.27 3.60 -3.25
N PRO A 70 6.98 3.90 -3.48
CA PRO A 70 5.93 4.17 -2.51
C PRO A 70 5.55 2.94 -1.69
N CYS A 71 4.71 3.12 -0.65
CA CYS A 71 4.22 1.98 0.12
C CYS A 71 3.31 1.12 -0.74
N GLY A 72 3.65 -0.14 -0.91
CA GLY A 72 2.90 -1.07 -1.74
C GLY A 72 1.59 -1.49 -1.07
N LEU A 73 0.52 -1.47 -1.84
CA LEU A 73 -0.81 -1.93 -1.43
C LEU A 73 -1.28 -2.97 -2.43
N ALA A 74 -1.34 -4.22 -2.00
CA ALA A 74 -1.91 -5.30 -2.81
C ALA A 74 -3.41 -5.37 -2.55
N MET A 75 -4.21 -5.34 -3.61
CA MET A 75 -5.65 -5.55 -3.53
C MET A 75 -6.04 -6.71 -4.44
N TYR A 76 -6.71 -7.69 -3.89
CA TYR A 76 -7.07 -8.88 -4.65
C TYR A 76 -8.36 -9.53 -4.15
N GLU A 77 -9.03 -10.26 -5.06
CA GLU A 77 -10.24 -10.99 -4.72
C GLU A 77 -9.92 -12.42 -4.30
N GLU A 78 -10.59 -12.83 -3.21
CA GLU A 78 -10.60 -14.20 -2.76
C GLU A 78 -11.64 -15.02 -3.58
N PRO A 79 -11.54 -16.37 -3.58
CA PRO A 79 -12.51 -17.20 -4.30
C PRO A 79 -13.97 -16.96 -3.92
N ASN A 80 -14.24 -16.48 -2.70
CA ASN A 80 -15.60 -16.18 -2.24
C ASN A 80 -16.11 -14.81 -2.71
N GLY A 81 -15.33 -14.09 -3.54
CA GLY A 81 -15.72 -12.76 -4.04
C GLY A 81 -15.40 -11.60 -3.11
N GLU A 82 -14.80 -11.86 -1.96
CA GLU A 82 -14.36 -10.81 -1.05
C GLU A 82 -13.01 -10.24 -1.48
N THR A 83 -12.78 -8.96 -1.20
CA THR A 83 -11.52 -8.28 -1.52
C THR A 83 -10.68 -8.07 -0.26
N ILE A 84 -9.42 -8.43 -0.37
CA ILE A 84 -8.39 -8.18 0.66
C ILE A 84 -7.54 -6.99 0.21
N ALA A 85 -7.21 -6.13 1.16
CA ALA A 85 -6.22 -5.06 0.98
C ALA A 85 -5.05 -5.32 1.94
N ALA A 86 -3.87 -5.56 1.38
CA ALA A 86 -2.66 -5.82 2.16
C ALA A 86 -1.65 -4.71 1.90
N LEU A 87 -1.36 -3.92 2.93
CA LEU A 87 -0.49 -2.76 2.84
C LEU A 87 0.88 -3.07 3.43
N GLN A 88 1.93 -2.63 2.75
CA GLN A 88 3.30 -2.71 3.26
C GLN A 88 3.39 -2.05 4.63
N ASN A 89 3.99 -2.74 5.59
CA ASN A 89 4.20 -2.20 6.92
C ASN A 89 5.41 -1.25 6.91
N PRO A 90 5.24 0.07 7.11
CA PRO A 90 6.36 1.01 7.12
C PRO A 90 7.38 0.76 8.22
N GLY A 91 7.01 0.03 9.28
CA GLY A 91 7.93 -0.36 10.34
C GLY A 91 9.09 -1.21 9.84
N LEU A 92 8.94 -1.89 8.70
CA LEU A 92 10.03 -2.65 8.08
C LEU A 92 11.15 -1.75 7.59
N ILE A 93 10.87 -0.49 7.26
CA ILE A 93 11.88 0.48 6.82
C ILE A 93 12.87 0.73 7.94
N SER A 94 12.40 0.98 9.17
CA SER A 94 13.28 1.22 10.30
C SER A 94 14.09 -0.01 10.70
N GLN A 95 13.63 -1.23 10.36
CA GLN A 95 14.36 -2.47 10.59
C GLN A 95 15.43 -2.72 9.53
N SER A 96 15.22 -2.24 8.30
CA SER A 96 16.11 -2.49 7.16
C SER A 96 17.18 -1.43 6.99
N PHE A 97 16.99 -0.23 7.55
CA PHE A 97 17.90 0.91 7.43
C PHE A 97 18.36 1.36 8.81
N GLU A 98 19.66 1.61 8.93
CA GLU A 98 20.27 2.10 10.17
C GLU A 98 20.40 3.62 10.22
N ALA A 99 20.03 4.32 9.15
CA ALA A 99 20.19 5.76 9.06
C ALA A 99 19.40 6.50 10.13
N ALA A 100 20.05 7.46 10.78
CA ALA A 100 19.40 8.33 11.75
C ALA A 100 18.28 9.12 11.07
N GLY A 101 17.15 9.26 11.74
CA GLY A 101 16.03 10.04 11.24
C GLY A 101 15.01 9.24 10.43
N LEU A 102 15.23 7.96 10.15
CA LEU A 102 14.23 7.13 9.45
C LEU A 102 13.15 6.59 10.39
N ALA A 103 13.46 6.36 11.66
CA ALA A 103 12.50 5.79 12.59
C ALA A 103 11.26 6.67 12.78
N ALA A 104 11.43 7.98 12.91
CA ALA A 104 10.32 8.90 13.14
C ALA A 104 9.33 8.95 11.96
N PRO A 105 9.75 9.18 10.71
CA PRO A 105 8.81 9.17 9.58
C PRO A 105 8.19 7.77 9.35
N ALA A 106 8.93 6.68 9.56
CA ALA A 106 8.40 5.33 9.43
C ALA A 106 7.32 5.05 10.47
N ASN A 107 7.53 5.43 11.73
CA ASN A 107 6.57 5.25 12.80
C ASN A 107 5.31 6.13 12.60
N GLU A 108 5.47 7.35 12.13
CA GLU A 108 4.35 8.23 11.81
C GLU A 108 3.49 7.65 10.69
N ALA A 109 4.12 7.14 9.63
CA ALA A 109 3.42 6.46 8.55
C ALA A 109 2.65 5.24 9.07
N LEU A 110 3.30 4.43 9.92
CA LEU A 110 2.67 3.25 10.51
C LEU A 110 1.42 3.61 11.30
N GLU A 111 1.47 4.64 12.15
CA GLU A 111 0.33 5.08 12.95
C GLU A 111 -0.82 5.55 12.07
N LEU A 112 -0.53 6.35 11.05
CA LEU A 112 -1.56 6.87 10.14
C LEU A 112 -2.20 5.76 9.32
N LEU A 113 -1.39 4.83 8.81
CA LEU A 113 -1.88 3.71 7.99
C LEU A 113 -2.67 2.71 8.84
N ASP A 114 -2.20 2.41 10.04
CA ASP A 114 -2.94 1.52 10.95
C ASP A 114 -4.31 2.10 11.28
N ALA A 115 -4.39 3.39 11.57
CA ALA A 115 -5.66 4.06 11.83
C ALA A 115 -6.58 4.02 10.60
N ALA A 116 -6.04 4.24 9.40
CA ALA A 116 -6.82 4.19 8.16
C ALA A 116 -7.36 2.78 7.90
N LEU A 117 -6.52 1.75 8.07
CA LEU A 117 -6.91 0.36 7.83
C LEU A 117 -7.97 -0.16 8.81
N ARG A 118 -7.99 0.36 10.03
CA ARG A 118 -9.02 0.01 11.02
C ARG A 118 -10.43 0.39 10.59
N THR A 119 -10.56 1.33 9.65
CA THR A 119 -11.86 1.74 9.11
C THR A 119 -12.31 0.88 7.94
N VAL A 120 -11.47 -0.04 7.48
CA VAL A 120 -11.72 -0.89 6.30
C VAL A 120 -11.68 -2.37 6.70
N ALA A 121 -12.76 -3.09 6.41
CA ALA A 121 -12.82 -4.53 6.68
C ALA A 121 -11.84 -5.29 5.77
N GLN A 122 -11.13 -6.27 6.34
CA GLN A 122 -10.18 -7.13 5.61
C GLN A 122 -9.00 -6.37 4.99
N ALA A 123 -8.62 -5.24 5.60
CA ALA A 123 -7.38 -4.55 5.29
C ALA A 123 -6.36 -4.88 6.38
N VAL A 124 -5.15 -5.24 5.96
CA VAL A 124 -4.10 -5.69 6.88
C VAL A 124 -2.75 -5.05 6.55
N LEU A 125 -1.89 -4.93 7.56
CA LEU A 125 -0.47 -4.58 7.36
C LEU A 125 0.30 -5.89 7.12
N ALA A 126 0.97 -5.93 5.99
CA ALA A 126 1.76 -7.10 5.63
C ALA A 126 3.10 -7.13 6.38
#